data_1a49d327a26c8b1a8b7cf1cab2b3e9f6
#
_entry.id   1a49d327a26c8b1a8b7cf1cab2b3e9f6
#
_cell.length_a   1.000
_cell.length_b   1.000
_cell.length_c   1.000
_cell.angle_alpha   90.00
_cell.angle_beta   90.00
_cell.angle_gamma   90.00
#
_symmetry.space_group_name_H-M   'P 1'
#
loop_
_entity.id
_entity.type
_entity.pdbx_description
1 polymer ?
#
loop_
_entity_poly.entity_id
_entity_poly.type
_entity_poly.pdbx_seq_one_letter_code
_entity_poly.pdbx_strand_id
1 'polypeptide(L)'
;MINGELIRKRRKELKMSQNELAEGITSQGMISQIETRSSTPSGETLEKIVTRLNLSFTEAVETDEFVDAGEIILAASVRLIHQQYEAGSEFLEKINDKTYIRPDQQLFLEFTRAWIAAHSTGERSDTIFTYNKILQEGQQKLGVLWPLVASDLGYQYLCEGQLEAASYYTDLAVEAFQKFDSEKYDYAALTIWTNASFYYLETKQYEKAIHFAQLGIDYAQKKLISGPVDILYCNLAFALAGKIGKWTSDSIKALYMAYTFSDHTNNAKVHHKVVTALDAQGFSLN
;
A
#
# COMPACT_ATOMS: atom_id res chain seq x y z
N MET A 1 7.08 -28.09 -2.41
CA MET A 1 6.26 -29.30 -2.02
C MET A 1 5.95 -29.23 -0.54
N ILE A 2 4.77 -29.69 -0.09
CA ILE A 2 4.47 -29.71 1.35
C ILE A 2 5.36 -30.78 2.01
N ASN A 3 6.02 -30.39 3.10
CA ASN A 3 6.84 -31.28 3.88
C ASN A 3 5.96 -32.15 4.80
N GLY A 4 5.28 -33.14 4.18
CA GLY A 4 4.39 -34.05 4.89
C GLY A 4 5.09 -34.88 5.99
N GLU A 5 6.40 -35.15 5.83
CA GLU A 5 7.20 -35.81 6.85
C GLU A 5 7.39 -34.96 8.10
N LEU A 6 7.66 -33.65 7.93
CA LEU A 6 7.76 -32.71 9.04
C LEU A 6 6.41 -32.57 9.77
N ILE A 7 5.30 -32.44 9.03
CA ILE A 7 3.94 -32.43 9.58
C ILE A 7 3.67 -33.67 10.43
N ARG A 8 3.95 -34.84 9.85
CA ARG A 8 3.80 -36.10 10.55
C ARG A 8 4.67 -36.22 11.79
N LYS A 9 5.93 -35.81 11.70
CA LYS A 9 6.89 -35.83 12.81
C LYS A 9 6.38 -34.96 13.94
N ARG A 10 6.02 -33.68 13.64
CA ARG A 10 5.56 -32.72 14.64
C ARG A 10 4.26 -33.13 15.31
N ARG A 11 3.31 -33.68 14.54
CA ARG A 11 2.07 -34.24 15.10
C ARG A 11 2.35 -35.34 16.12
N LYS A 12 3.28 -36.28 15.80
CA LYS A 12 3.69 -37.36 16.72
C LYS A 12 4.40 -36.81 17.96
N GLU A 13 5.26 -35.80 17.85
CA GLU A 13 5.90 -35.13 18.99
C GLU A 13 4.85 -34.54 19.95
N LEU A 14 3.80 -33.96 19.40
CA LEU A 14 2.64 -33.45 20.14
C LEU A 14 1.67 -34.56 20.58
N LYS A 15 1.97 -35.85 20.31
CA LYS A 15 1.14 -37.00 20.64
C LYS A 15 -0.28 -36.96 20.08
N MET A 16 -0.48 -36.24 18.97
CA MET A 16 -1.79 -36.13 18.31
C MET A 16 -2.02 -37.27 17.31
N SER A 17 -3.25 -37.77 17.25
CA SER A 17 -3.72 -38.61 16.15
C SER A 17 -4.00 -37.78 14.90
N GLN A 18 -4.14 -38.39 13.74
CA GLN A 18 -4.56 -37.69 12.51
C GLN A 18 -5.98 -37.12 12.63
N ASN A 19 -6.87 -37.78 13.39
CA ASN A 19 -8.21 -37.28 13.65
C ASN A 19 -8.17 -35.99 14.48
N GLU A 20 -7.41 -35.96 15.55
CA GLU A 20 -7.25 -34.74 16.39
C GLU A 20 -6.61 -33.58 15.61
N LEU A 21 -5.65 -33.87 14.74
CA LEU A 21 -5.08 -32.84 13.88
C LEU A 21 -6.10 -32.31 12.85
N ALA A 22 -6.99 -33.17 12.36
CA ALA A 22 -8.00 -32.85 11.36
C ALA A 22 -9.22 -32.07 11.94
N GLU A 23 -9.49 -32.24 13.23
CA GLU A 23 -10.70 -31.75 13.89
C GLU A 23 -10.93 -30.23 13.67
N GLY A 24 -12.08 -29.85 13.09
CA GLY A 24 -12.41 -28.46 12.78
C GLY A 24 -11.60 -27.80 11.64
N ILE A 25 -10.72 -28.57 10.97
CA ILE A 25 -9.90 -28.08 9.85
C ILE A 25 -10.25 -28.80 8.55
N THR A 26 -10.18 -30.15 8.58
CA THR A 26 -10.32 -30.97 7.37
C THR A 26 -10.73 -32.42 7.76
N SER A 27 -10.64 -33.37 6.83
CA SER A 27 -10.84 -34.79 7.12
C SER A 27 -9.53 -35.46 7.52
N GLN A 28 -9.64 -36.56 8.32
CA GLN A 28 -8.51 -37.42 8.64
C GLN A 28 -7.82 -37.96 7.38
N GLY A 29 -8.62 -38.30 6.35
CA GLY A 29 -8.09 -38.76 5.07
C GLY A 29 -7.20 -37.72 4.39
N MET A 30 -7.58 -36.42 4.46
CA MET A 30 -6.76 -35.33 3.93
C MET A 30 -5.44 -35.21 4.71
N ILE A 31 -5.46 -35.29 6.04
CA ILE A 31 -4.22 -35.29 6.84
C ILE A 31 -3.31 -36.45 6.43
N SER A 32 -3.89 -37.64 6.26
CA SER A 32 -3.12 -38.82 5.80
C SER A 32 -2.47 -38.61 4.43
N GLN A 33 -3.21 -38.01 3.49
CA GLN A 33 -2.71 -37.68 2.15
C GLN A 33 -1.61 -36.62 2.19
N ILE A 34 -1.75 -35.59 3.03
CA ILE A 34 -0.72 -34.57 3.22
C ILE A 34 0.55 -35.18 3.78
N GLU A 35 0.45 -36.03 4.82
CA GLU A 35 1.59 -36.70 5.45
C GLU A 35 2.31 -37.67 4.49
N THR A 36 1.61 -38.22 3.49
CA THR A 36 2.17 -39.11 2.46
C THR A 36 2.53 -38.39 1.16
N ARG A 37 2.41 -37.05 1.11
CA ARG A 37 2.66 -36.22 -0.08
C ARG A 37 1.78 -36.57 -1.28
N SER A 38 0.63 -37.16 -1.08
CA SER A 38 -0.30 -37.55 -2.15
C SER A 38 -1.38 -36.50 -2.44
N SER A 39 -1.45 -35.41 -1.66
CA SER A 39 -2.37 -34.28 -1.87
C SER A 39 -1.81 -32.99 -1.32
N THR A 40 -2.13 -31.88 -1.98
CA THR A 40 -1.81 -30.53 -1.56
C THR A 40 -3.10 -29.85 -1.09
N PRO A 41 -3.25 -29.50 0.21
CA PRO A 41 -4.40 -28.77 0.71
C PRO A 41 -4.39 -27.32 0.23
N SER A 42 -5.52 -26.63 0.38
CA SER A 42 -5.53 -25.17 0.21
C SER A 42 -4.60 -24.48 1.22
N GLY A 43 -4.10 -23.29 0.87
CA GLY A 43 -3.24 -22.50 1.76
C GLY A 43 -3.88 -22.27 3.13
N GLU A 44 -5.19 -21.97 3.19
CA GLU A 44 -5.95 -21.78 4.42
C GLU A 44 -5.99 -23.07 5.29
N THR A 45 -6.19 -24.23 4.65
CA THR A 45 -6.18 -25.51 5.35
C THR A 45 -4.79 -25.83 5.90
N LEU A 46 -3.75 -25.60 5.11
CA LEU A 46 -2.37 -25.81 5.54
C LEU A 46 -2.01 -24.92 6.72
N GLU A 47 -2.40 -23.64 6.69
CA GLU A 47 -2.13 -22.70 7.77
C GLU A 47 -2.74 -23.17 9.10
N LYS A 48 -4.01 -23.58 9.09
CA LYS A 48 -4.68 -24.12 10.28
C LYS A 48 -3.94 -25.35 10.83
N ILE A 49 -3.45 -26.20 9.93
CA ILE A 49 -2.67 -27.42 10.30
C ILE A 49 -1.35 -27.00 10.95
N VAL A 50 -0.56 -26.12 10.32
CA VAL A 50 0.76 -25.74 10.84
C VAL A 50 0.65 -24.96 12.14
N THR A 51 -0.35 -24.07 12.27
CA THR A 51 -0.65 -23.36 13.52
C THR A 51 -0.95 -24.32 14.65
N ARG A 52 -1.77 -25.35 14.44
CA ARG A 52 -2.08 -26.40 15.44
C ARG A 52 -0.84 -27.19 15.85
N LEU A 53 0.12 -27.34 14.94
CA LEU A 53 1.38 -28.03 15.18
C LEU A 53 2.48 -27.14 15.75
N ASN A 54 2.25 -25.86 15.97
CA ASN A 54 3.25 -24.85 16.33
C ASN A 54 4.44 -24.85 15.35
N LEU A 55 4.14 -24.95 14.05
CA LEU A 55 5.09 -24.80 12.95
C LEU A 55 4.82 -23.46 12.25
N SER A 56 5.84 -22.88 11.66
CA SER A 56 5.66 -21.82 10.68
C SER A 56 5.23 -22.39 9.33
N PHE A 57 4.54 -21.60 8.53
CA PHE A 57 4.16 -22.00 7.17
C PHE A 57 5.39 -22.33 6.32
N THR A 58 6.46 -21.53 6.46
CA THR A 58 7.72 -21.70 5.74
C THR A 58 8.48 -22.99 6.10
N GLU A 59 8.32 -23.52 7.33
CA GLU A 59 8.90 -24.80 7.71
C GLU A 59 8.14 -25.98 7.09
N ALA A 60 6.83 -25.84 6.89
CA ALA A 60 5.98 -26.91 6.35
C ALA A 60 5.97 -26.98 4.82
N VAL A 61 6.56 -26.00 4.13
CA VAL A 61 6.58 -25.93 2.66
C VAL A 61 8.03 -25.99 2.18
N GLU A 62 8.33 -26.95 1.31
CA GLU A 62 9.59 -26.96 0.57
C GLU A 62 9.54 -25.82 -0.44
N THR A 63 10.50 -24.92 -0.42
CA THR A 63 10.52 -23.55 -0.98
C THR A 63 10.20 -23.38 -2.47
N ASP A 64 10.02 -24.43 -3.23
CA ASP A 64 9.82 -24.35 -4.69
C ASP A 64 8.34 -24.35 -5.16
N GLU A 65 7.35 -24.51 -4.27
CA GLU A 65 5.94 -24.66 -4.70
C GLU A 65 4.99 -23.55 -4.26
N PHE A 66 5.29 -22.80 -3.19
CA PHE A 66 4.42 -21.71 -2.75
C PHE A 66 5.19 -20.41 -2.57
N VAL A 67 4.71 -19.35 -3.20
CA VAL A 67 5.24 -17.99 -3.05
C VAL A 67 4.38 -17.26 -2.04
N ASP A 68 5.00 -16.62 -1.03
CA ASP A 68 4.28 -15.74 -0.11
C ASP A 68 3.77 -14.51 -0.86
N ALA A 69 2.47 -14.23 -0.76
CA ALA A 69 1.85 -13.10 -1.42
C ALA A 69 2.43 -11.73 -0.96
N GLY A 70 3.02 -11.67 0.23
CA GLY A 70 3.54 -10.44 0.80
C GLY A 70 4.57 -9.75 -0.08
N GLU A 71 5.49 -10.48 -0.68
CA GLU A 71 6.49 -9.92 -1.60
C GLU A 71 5.83 -9.38 -2.88
N ILE A 72 4.84 -10.09 -3.41
CA ILE A 72 4.10 -9.68 -4.61
C ILE A 72 3.29 -8.41 -4.31
N ILE A 73 2.56 -8.38 -3.19
CA ILE A 73 1.74 -7.24 -2.78
C ILE A 73 2.63 -6.02 -2.50
N LEU A 74 3.77 -6.22 -1.82
CA LEU A 74 4.73 -5.15 -1.56
C LEU A 74 5.31 -4.60 -2.86
N ALA A 75 5.71 -5.46 -3.79
CA ALA A 75 6.21 -5.04 -5.09
C ALA A 75 5.18 -4.25 -5.91
N ALA A 76 3.90 -4.67 -5.89
CA ALA A 76 2.80 -3.93 -6.47
C ALA A 76 2.65 -2.55 -5.80
N SER A 77 2.61 -2.50 -4.46
CA SER A 77 2.45 -1.27 -3.70
C SER A 77 3.56 -0.25 -3.95
N VAL A 78 4.82 -0.70 -4.10
CA VAL A 78 5.93 0.18 -4.49
C VAL A 78 5.69 0.83 -5.85
N ARG A 79 5.11 0.10 -6.82
CA ARG A 79 4.75 0.66 -8.13
C ARG A 79 3.67 1.74 -8.02
N LEU A 80 2.72 1.58 -7.09
CA LEU A 80 1.64 2.56 -6.88
C LEU A 80 2.14 3.89 -6.34
N ILE A 81 3.17 3.90 -5.49
CA ILE A 81 3.83 5.15 -5.04
C ILE A 81 4.37 5.94 -6.25
N HIS A 82 4.89 5.24 -7.25
CA HIS A 82 5.40 5.82 -8.47
C HIS A 82 4.31 6.07 -9.53
N GLN A 83 3.02 5.90 -9.18
CA GLN A 83 1.87 6.00 -10.09
C GLN A 83 1.94 5.08 -11.32
N GLN A 84 2.66 3.97 -11.20
CA GLN A 84 2.82 2.93 -12.23
C GLN A 84 1.73 1.86 -12.04
N TYR A 85 0.47 2.22 -12.28
CA TYR A 85 -0.70 1.38 -11.94
C TYR A 85 -0.78 0.10 -12.75
N GLU A 86 -0.47 0.15 -14.04
CA GLU A 86 -0.41 -1.01 -14.92
C GLU A 86 0.65 -2.01 -14.44
N ALA A 87 1.86 -1.52 -14.16
CA ALA A 87 2.93 -2.36 -13.62
C ALA A 87 2.57 -2.94 -12.24
N GLY A 88 1.86 -2.18 -11.39
CA GLY A 88 1.31 -2.67 -10.12
C GLY A 88 0.30 -3.81 -10.33
N SER A 89 -0.59 -3.68 -11.31
CA SER A 89 -1.55 -4.72 -11.69
C SER A 89 -0.87 -6.00 -12.15
N GLU A 90 0.13 -5.89 -13.03
CA GLU A 90 0.92 -7.04 -13.52
C GLU A 90 1.60 -7.82 -12.39
N PHE A 91 2.01 -7.14 -11.30
CA PHE A 91 2.52 -7.84 -10.12
C PHE A 91 1.44 -8.64 -9.41
N LEU A 92 0.23 -8.07 -9.26
CA LEU A 92 -0.88 -8.79 -8.61
C LEU A 92 -1.41 -9.96 -9.45
N GLU A 93 -1.25 -9.95 -10.77
CA GLU A 93 -1.60 -11.07 -11.65
C GLU A 93 -0.71 -12.30 -11.43
N LYS A 94 0.45 -12.13 -10.80
CA LYS A 94 1.32 -13.26 -10.38
C LYS A 94 0.73 -14.06 -9.22
N ILE A 95 -0.28 -13.51 -8.52
CA ILE A 95 -1.02 -14.23 -7.48
C ILE A 95 -1.91 -15.27 -8.15
N ASN A 96 -1.64 -16.53 -7.89
CA ASN A 96 -2.32 -17.67 -8.48
C ASN A 96 -2.58 -18.76 -7.42
N ASP A 97 -3.01 -19.94 -7.84
CA ASP A 97 -3.31 -21.08 -6.96
C ASP A 97 -2.10 -21.60 -6.15
N LYS A 98 -0.87 -21.28 -6.57
CA LYS A 98 0.37 -21.56 -5.84
C LYS A 98 0.80 -20.42 -4.92
N THR A 99 0.05 -19.36 -4.82
CA THR A 99 0.38 -18.23 -3.96
C THR A 99 -0.37 -18.37 -2.64
N TYR A 100 0.38 -18.37 -1.56
CA TYR A 100 -0.20 -18.36 -0.22
C TYR A 100 -0.44 -16.90 0.23
N ILE A 101 -1.69 -16.59 0.56
CA ILE A 101 -2.09 -15.30 1.11
C ILE A 101 -2.42 -15.50 2.58
N ARG A 102 -1.59 -14.95 3.46
CA ARG A 102 -1.85 -14.98 4.90
C ARG A 102 -3.08 -14.13 5.25
N PRO A 103 -3.81 -14.44 6.34
CA PRO A 103 -4.96 -13.66 6.77
C PRO A 103 -4.65 -12.17 7.04
N ASP A 104 -3.44 -11.87 7.54
CA ASP A 104 -2.97 -10.50 7.76
C ASP A 104 -2.70 -9.76 6.44
N GLN A 105 -2.40 -10.47 5.36
CA GLN A 105 -2.16 -9.92 4.03
C GLN A 105 -3.45 -9.71 3.21
N GLN A 106 -4.53 -10.40 3.55
CA GLN A 106 -5.77 -10.36 2.78
C GLN A 106 -6.33 -8.94 2.65
N LEU A 107 -6.39 -8.19 3.75
CA LEU A 107 -6.90 -6.83 3.76
C LEU A 107 -5.97 -5.85 3.04
N PHE A 108 -4.64 -6.08 3.11
CA PHE A 108 -3.69 -5.28 2.36
C PHE A 108 -3.78 -5.56 0.85
N LEU A 109 -4.03 -6.80 0.45
CA LEU A 109 -4.29 -7.15 -0.95
C LEU A 109 -5.58 -6.50 -1.47
N GLU A 110 -6.68 -6.55 -0.68
CA GLU A 110 -7.93 -5.88 -1.03
C GLU A 110 -7.73 -4.37 -1.19
N PHE A 111 -7.02 -3.72 -0.28
CA PHE A 111 -6.64 -2.32 -0.37
C PHE A 111 -5.85 -2.02 -1.65
N THR A 112 -4.80 -2.80 -1.93
CA THR A 112 -3.93 -2.59 -3.09
C THR A 112 -4.70 -2.75 -4.42
N ARG A 113 -5.59 -3.75 -4.51
CA ARG A 113 -6.46 -3.95 -5.67
C ARG A 113 -7.42 -2.79 -5.89
N ALA A 114 -8.08 -2.33 -4.81
CA ALA A 114 -9.00 -1.20 -4.88
C ALA A 114 -8.28 0.08 -5.30
N TRP A 115 -7.06 0.30 -4.81
CA TRP A 115 -6.24 1.45 -5.21
C TRP A 115 -5.94 1.43 -6.71
N ILE A 116 -5.46 0.31 -7.25
CA ILE A 116 -5.22 0.15 -8.69
C ILE A 116 -6.51 0.44 -9.49
N ALA A 117 -7.63 -0.15 -9.09
CA ALA A 117 -8.91 0.02 -9.78
C ALA A 117 -9.34 1.50 -9.85
N ALA A 118 -9.28 2.23 -8.73
CA ALA A 118 -9.64 3.66 -8.68
C ALA A 118 -8.83 4.53 -9.66
N HIS A 119 -7.56 4.20 -9.85
CA HIS A 119 -6.66 4.99 -10.69
C HIS A 119 -6.67 4.54 -12.16
N SER A 120 -6.99 3.27 -12.43
CA SER A 120 -7.05 2.73 -13.79
C SER A 120 -8.38 3.02 -14.49
N THR A 121 -9.50 2.89 -13.77
CA THR A 121 -10.86 3.05 -14.36
C THR A 121 -11.44 4.44 -14.09
N GLY A 122 -10.98 5.13 -13.07
CA GLY A 122 -11.58 6.38 -12.58
C GLY A 122 -12.87 6.19 -11.78
N GLU A 123 -13.40 4.96 -11.70
CA GLU A 123 -14.56 4.65 -10.86
C GLU A 123 -14.13 4.48 -9.41
N ARG A 124 -14.64 5.36 -8.52
CA ARG A 124 -14.24 5.43 -7.12
C ARG A 124 -15.25 4.82 -6.14
N SER A 125 -16.49 4.62 -6.55
CA SER A 125 -17.55 4.13 -5.67
C SER A 125 -17.21 2.81 -4.99
N ASP A 126 -16.76 1.82 -5.78
CA ASP A 126 -16.38 0.50 -5.28
C ASP A 126 -15.14 0.55 -4.39
N THR A 127 -14.19 1.44 -4.72
CA THR A 127 -13.00 1.68 -3.90
C THR A 127 -13.38 2.28 -2.55
N ILE A 128 -14.24 3.32 -2.54
CA ILE A 128 -14.75 3.95 -1.32
C ILE A 128 -15.49 2.91 -0.46
N PHE A 129 -16.34 2.09 -1.06
CA PHE A 129 -17.03 1.00 -0.36
C PHE A 129 -16.04 0.02 0.27
N THR A 130 -15.05 -0.45 -0.51
CA THR A 130 -14.04 -1.39 -0.05
C THR A 130 -13.22 -0.82 1.11
N TYR A 131 -12.80 0.44 1.02
CA TYR A 131 -12.02 1.10 2.08
C TYR A 131 -12.82 1.27 3.37
N ASN A 132 -14.11 1.67 3.26
CA ASN A 132 -14.98 1.74 4.43
C ASN A 132 -15.14 0.37 5.10
N LYS A 133 -15.32 -0.70 4.31
CA LYS A 133 -15.36 -2.08 4.82
C LYS A 133 -14.07 -2.45 5.55
N ILE A 134 -12.90 -2.15 4.97
CA ILE A 134 -11.60 -2.42 5.60
C ILE A 134 -11.48 -1.67 6.93
N LEU A 135 -11.83 -0.38 6.98
CA LEU A 135 -11.71 0.42 8.20
C LEU A 135 -12.61 -0.07 9.36
N GLN A 136 -13.72 -0.77 9.04
CA GLN A 136 -14.59 -1.38 10.05
C GLN A 136 -13.93 -2.51 10.84
N GLU A 137 -12.85 -3.13 10.30
CA GLU A 137 -12.07 -4.13 11.03
C GLU A 137 -11.32 -3.55 12.25
N GLY A 138 -11.23 -2.24 12.33
CA GLY A 138 -10.70 -1.49 13.46
C GLY A 138 -9.19 -1.31 13.49
N GLN A 139 -8.78 -0.21 14.11
CA GLN A 139 -7.37 0.23 14.15
C GLN A 139 -6.42 -0.81 14.80
N GLN A 140 -6.88 -1.51 15.85
CA GLN A 140 -6.04 -2.51 16.53
C GLN A 140 -5.68 -3.69 15.61
N LYS A 141 -6.63 -4.15 14.77
CA LYS A 141 -6.41 -5.28 13.86
C LYS A 141 -5.56 -4.87 12.67
N LEU A 142 -5.80 -3.69 12.13
CA LEU A 142 -5.14 -3.21 10.91
C LEU A 142 -3.76 -2.61 11.14
N GLY A 143 -3.45 -2.16 12.38
CA GLY A 143 -2.18 -1.48 12.63
C GLY A 143 -1.97 -0.28 11.70
N VAL A 144 -0.78 -0.20 11.06
CA VAL A 144 -0.42 0.89 10.13
C VAL A 144 -1.25 0.92 8.84
N LEU A 145 -1.87 -0.20 8.45
CA LEU A 145 -2.78 -0.22 7.30
C LEU A 145 -3.99 0.68 7.53
N TRP A 146 -4.44 0.84 8.78
CA TRP A 146 -5.62 1.67 9.10
C TRP A 146 -5.44 3.14 8.69
N PRO A 147 -4.41 3.89 9.14
CA PRO A 147 -4.21 5.26 8.69
C PRO A 147 -3.88 5.35 7.20
N LEU A 148 -3.26 4.34 6.61
CA LEU A 148 -2.99 4.31 5.17
C LEU A 148 -4.29 4.25 4.36
N VAL A 149 -5.22 3.34 4.71
CA VAL A 149 -6.55 3.25 4.08
C VAL A 149 -7.36 4.51 4.30
N ALA A 150 -7.35 5.08 5.52
CA ALA A 150 -8.04 6.33 5.81
C ALA A 150 -7.49 7.49 4.96
N SER A 151 -6.17 7.58 4.79
CA SER A 151 -5.53 8.60 3.95
C SER A 151 -5.98 8.53 2.49
N ASP A 152 -6.01 7.32 1.92
CA ASP A 152 -6.44 7.16 0.54
C ASP A 152 -7.95 7.37 0.40
N LEU A 153 -8.74 6.96 1.39
CA LEU A 153 -10.19 7.25 1.42
C LEU A 153 -10.45 8.77 1.42
N GLY A 154 -9.67 9.55 2.17
CA GLY A 154 -9.72 11.02 2.11
C GLY A 154 -9.41 11.56 0.71
N TYR A 155 -8.42 10.99 0.04
CA TYR A 155 -8.09 11.33 -1.35
C TYR A 155 -9.24 10.98 -2.31
N GLN A 156 -9.87 9.80 -2.18
CA GLN A 156 -11.00 9.41 -3.03
C GLN A 156 -12.19 10.36 -2.86
N TYR A 157 -12.54 10.72 -1.61
CA TYR A 157 -13.60 11.69 -1.35
C TYR A 157 -13.28 13.09 -1.89
N LEU A 158 -12.02 13.53 -1.82
CA LEU A 158 -11.59 14.78 -2.44
C LEU A 158 -11.83 14.79 -3.95
N CYS A 159 -11.46 13.69 -4.63
CA CYS A 159 -11.67 13.53 -6.06
C CYS A 159 -13.17 13.51 -6.45
N GLU A 160 -14.04 13.03 -5.57
CA GLU A 160 -15.51 13.08 -5.74
C GLU A 160 -16.12 14.43 -5.31
N GLY A 161 -15.31 15.40 -4.87
CA GLY A 161 -15.77 16.70 -4.42
C GLY A 161 -16.47 16.69 -3.06
N GLN A 162 -16.39 15.60 -2.30
CA GLN A 162 -17.00 15.44 -0.98
C GLN A 162 -16.05 15.99 0.10
N LEU A 163 -15.93 17.30 0.18
CA LEU A 163 -14.90 17.98 0.97
C LEU A 163 -14.98 17.72 2.48
N GLU A 164 -16.16 17.55 3.05
CA GLU A 164 -16.32 17.24 4.49
C GLU A 164 -15.76 15.87 4.83
N ALA A 165 -16.10 14.85 4.04
CA ALA A 165 -15.56 13.51 4.21
C ALA A 165 -14.05 13.47 3.94
N ALA A 166 -13.58 14.16 2.90
CA ALA A 166 -12.16 14.29 2.59
C ALA A 166 -11.37 14.90 3.75
N SER A 167 -11.89 15.99 4.37
CA SER A 167 -11.30 16.60 5.56
C SER A 167 -11.20 15.62 6.71
N TYR A 168 -12.32 15.00 7.04
CA TYR A 168 -12.40 14.07 8.16
C TYR A 168 -11.37 12.93 8.04
N TYR A 169 -11.34 12.26 6.90
CA TYR A 169 -10.44 11.10 6.72
C TYR A 169 -8.97 11.50 6.57
N THR A 170 -8.67 12.67 5.99
CA THR A 170 -7.30 13.18 5.91
C THR A 170 -6.76 13.51 7.32
N ASP A 171 -7.51 14.27 8.12
CA ASP A 171 -7.11 14.64 9.48
C ASP A 171 -6.98 13.40 10.36
N LEU A 172 -7.93 12.47 10.25
CA LEU A 172 -7.95 11.21 10.97
C LEU A 172 -6.73 10.33 10.65
N ALA A 173 -6.34 10.24 9.37
CA ALA A 173 -5.18 9.49 8.93
C ALA A 173 -3.88 10.06 9.50
N VAL A 174 -3.71 11.38 9.41
CA VAL A 174 -2.53 12.09 9.93
C VAL A 174 -2.41 11.91 11.43
N GLU A 175 -3.50 12.11 12.20
CA GLU A 175 -3.51 11.93 13.65
C GLU A 175 -3.21 10.49 14.05
N ALA A 176 -3.86 9.52 13.39
CA ALA A 176 -3.65 8.12 13.70
C ALA A 176 -2.22 7.66 13.40
N PHE A 177 -1.61 8.17 12.31
CA PHE A 177 -0.25 7.81 11.92
C PHE A 177 0.81 8.33 12.89
N GLN A 178 0.56 9.42 13.61
CA GLN A 178 1.48 9.94 14.64
C GLN A 178 1.81 8.92 15.76
N LYS A 179 0.99 7.89 15.93
CA LYS A 179 1.21 6.79 16.90
C LYS A 179 2.20 5.75 16.41
N PHE A 180 2.59 5.81 15.14
CA PHE A 180 3.51 4.86 14.51
C PHE A 180 4.89 5.49 14.30
N ASP A 181 5.91 4.64 14.38
CA ASP A 181 7.28 5.03 14.05
C ASP A 181 7.43 5.09 12.51
N SER A 182 7.47 6.30 11.95
CA SER A 182 7.61 6.50 10.51
C SER A 182 8.85 5.83 9.93
N GLU A 183 9.93 5.67 10.74
CA GLU A 183 11.17 5.02 10.32
C GLU A 183 11.01 3.53 9.96
N LYS A 184 9.91 2.90 10.43
CA LYS A 184 9.56 1.50 10.14
C LYS A 184 8.54 1.33 9.01
N TYR A 185 7.89 2.41 8.60
CA TYR A 185 6.75 2.37 7.69
C TYR A 185 6.88 3.41 6.57
N ASP A 186 8.01 3.39 5.87
CA ASP A 186 8.36 4.35 4.81
C ASP A 186 7.24 4.56 3.79
N TYR A 187 6.64 3.45 3.33
CA TYR A 187 5.52 3.47 2.39
C TYR A 187 4.31 4.24 2.91
N ALA A 188 3.87 3.90 4.14
CA ALA A 188 2.70 4.56 4.73
C ALA A 188 2.98 6.04 5.02
N ALA A 189 4.16 6.37 5.55
CA ALA A 189 4.57 7.73 5.83
C ALA A 189 4.49 8.62 4.58
N LEU A 190 5.16 8.22 3.51
CA LEU A 190 5.22 8.98 2.27
C LEU A 190 3.84 9.10 1.61
N THR A 191 3.03 8.03 1.61
CA THR A 191 1.68 8.07 1.04
C THR A 191 0.78 9.03 1.81
N ILE A 192 0.75 8.93 3.15
CA ILE A 192 -0.10 9.76 4.01
C ILE A 192 0.28 11.24 3.88
N TRP A 193 1.57 11.57 3.91
CA TRP A 193 2.02 12.97 3.79
C TRP A 193 1.80 13.54 2.39
N THR A 194 1.94 12.72 1.34
CA THR A 194 1.64 13.12 -0.03
C THR A 194 0.16 13.42 -0.21
N ASN A 195 -0.72 12.55 0.26
CA ASN A 195 -2.17 12.76 0.19
C ASN A 195 -2.60 13.97 1.03
N ALA A 196 -2.05 14.13 2.25
CA ALA A 196 -2.32 15.28 3.09
C ALA A 196 -1.86 16.59 2.43
N SER A 197 -0.64 16.62 1.86
CA SER A 197 -0.15 17.82 1.15
C SER A 197 -1.04 18.18 -0.03
N PHE A 198 -1.52 17.19 -0.77
CA PHE A 198 -2.44 17.41 -1.89
C PHE A 198 -3.81 17.91 -1.42
N TYR A 199 -4.42 17.27 -0.41
CA TYR A 199 -5.68 17.71 0.16
C TYR A 199 -5.64 19.16 0.64
N TYR A 200 -4.61 19.53 1.42
CA TYR A 200 -4.49 20.88 1.93
C TYR A 200 -4.17 21.92 0.83
N LEU A 201 -3.48 21.51 -0.25
CA LEU A 201 -3.29 22.35 -1.43
C LEU A 201 -4.62 22.64 -2.11
N GLU A 202 -5.42 21.63 -2.43
CA GLU A 202 -6.70 21.76 -3.13
C GLU A 202 -7.73 22.55 -2.30
N THR A 203 -7.66 22.46 -0.98
CA THR A 203 -8.52 23.22 -0.05
C THR A 203 -7.91 24.57 0.34
N LYS A 204 -6.82 25.02 -0.31
CA LYS A 204 -6.15 26.31 -0.11
C LYS A 204 -5.63 26.54 1.32
N GLN A 205 -5.39 25.49 2.07
CA GLN A 205 -4.74 25.52 3.39
C GLN A 205 -3.21 25.45 3.19
N TYR A 206 -2.65 26.47 2.55
CA TYR A 206 -1.29 26.45 1.98
C TYR A 206 -0.19 26.16 3.01
N GLU A 207 -0.31 26.66 4.25
CA GLU A 207 0.66 26.40 5.31
C GLU A 207 0.77 24.91 5.64
N LYS A 208 -0.37 24.22 5.77
CA LYS A 208 -0.40 22.78 6.00
C LYS A 208 0.10 21.99 4.77
N ALA A 209 -0.27 22.44 3.56
CA ALA A 209 0.21 21.84 2.33
C ALA A 209 1.75 21.91 2.23
N ILE A 210 2.35 23.07 2.52
CA ILE A 210 3.80 23.27 2.56
C ILE A 210 4.44 22.35 3.63
N HIS A 211 3.85 22.30 4.83
CA HIS A 211 4.36 21.50 5.94
C HIS A 211 4.46 20.02 5.55
N PHE A 212 3.37 19.40 5.04
CA PHE A 212 3.36 17.99 4.71
C PHE A 212 4.19 17.68 3.47
N ALA A 213 4.23 18.57 2.48
CA ALA A 213 5.12 18.41 1.33
C ALA A 213 6.59 18.42 1.76
N GLN A 214 7.01 19.37 2.60
CA GLN A 214 8.39 19.45 3.08
C GLN A 214 8.75 18.25 3.96
N LEU A 215 7.85 17.83 4.86
CA LEU A 215 8.04 16.65 5.70
C LEU A 215 8.32 15.40 4.87
N GLY A 216 7.54 15.18 3.80
CA GLY A 216 7.74 14.06 2.89
C GLY A 216 9.04 14.16 2.10
N ILE A 217 9.41 15.37 1.61
CA ILE A 217 10.66 15.61 0.89
C ILE A 217 11.87 15.34 1.78
N ASP A 218 11.90 15.90 2.99
CA ASP A 218 13.02 15.74 3.92
C ASP A 218 13.19 14.26 4.30
N TYR A 219 12.08 13.56 4.51
CA TYR A 219 12.10 12.14 4.81
C TYR A 219 12.62 11.31 3.64
N ALA A 220 12.12 11.55 2.43
CA ALA A 220 12.55 10.85 1.23
C ALA A 220 14.05 11.05 0.95
N GLN A 221 14.56 12.29 1.15
CA GLN A 221 15.98 12.60 1.03
C GLN A 221 16.82 11.84 2.07
N LYS A 222 16.38 11.81 3.33
CA LYS A 222 17.06 11.08 4.40
C LYS A 222 17.16 9.59 4.12
N LYS A 223 16.08 9.01 3.55
CA LYS A 223 15.96 7.56 3.27
C LYS A 223 16.46 7.17 1.88
N LEU A 224 16.84 8.13 1.05
CA LEU A 224 17.23 7.92 -0.36
C LEU A 224 16.13 7.25 -1.19
N ILE A 225 14.88 7.66 -0.96
CA ILE A 225 13.69 7.17 -1.67
C ILE A 225 13.32 8.17 -2.76
N SER A 226 13.16 7.73 -4.01
CA SER A 226 12.82 8.60 -5.15
C SER A 226 11.32 8.81 -5.38
N GLY A 227 10.47 7.86 -4.98
CA GLY A 227 9.01 8.03 -5.08
C GLY A 227 8.46 8.76 -3.84
N PRO A 228 7.38 9.38 -3.82
CA PRO A 228 6.60 10.29 -4.66
C PRO A 228 7.14 11.74 -4.62
N VAL A 229 8.45 11.90 -4.69
CA VAL A 229 9.16 13.19 -4.52
C VAL A 229 8.73 14.23 -5.56
N ASP A 230 8.44 13.79 -6.78
CA ASP A 230 7.89 14.63 -7.85
C ASP A 230 6.54 15.25 -7.48
N ILE A 231 5.64 14.47 -6.89
CA ILE A 231 4.32 14.93 -6.43
C ILE A 231 4.49 15.92 -5.28
N LEU A 232 5.36 15.59 -4.31
CA LEU A 232 5.61 16.42 -3.14
C LEU A 232 6.20 17.78 -3.55
N TYR A 233 7.18 17.83 -4.46
CA TYR A 233 7.71 19.10 -4.98
C TYR A 233 6.67 19.86 -5.81
N CYS A 234 5.84 19.18 -6.59
CA CYS A 234 4.74 19.81 -7.30
C CYS A 234 3.76 20.47 -6.31
N ASN A 235 3.31 19.74 -5.28
CA ASN A 235 2.41 20.29 -4.27
C ASN A 235 3.05 21.45 -3.51
N LEU A 236 4.35 21.36 -3.16
CA LEU A 236 5.10 22.43 -2.52
C LEU A 236 5.14 23.69 -3.39
N ALA A 237 5.44 23.54 -4.68
CA ALA A 237 5.52 24.67 -5.61
C ALA A 237 4.20 25.44 -5.72
N PHE A 238 3.10 24.71 -5.93
CA PHE A 238 1.77 25.31 -6.04
C PHE A 238 1.29 25.90 -4.71
N ALA A 239 1.62 25.27 -3.56
CA ALA A 239 1.28 25.79 -2.25
C ALA A 239 2.05 27.08 -1.92
N LEU A 240 3.34 27.16 -2.24
CA LEU A 240 4.16 28.37 -2.08
C LEU A 240 3.62 29.52 -2.95
N ALA A 241 3.30 29.24 -4.21
CA ALA A 241 2.73 30.24 -5.12
C ALA A 241 1.34 30.70 -4.66
N GLY A 242 0.49 29.75 -4.25
CA GLY A 242 -0.87 30.03 -3.78
C GLY A 242 -0.90 30.85 -2.48
N LYS A 243 0.01 30.56 -1.53
CA LYS A 243 0.15 31.31 -0.27
C LYS A 243 0.46 32.81 -0.49
N ILE A 244 1.30 33.10 -1.47
CA ILE A 244 1.74 34.50 -1.77
C ILE A 244 0.86 35.13 -2.85
N GLY A 245 0.09 34.35 -3.61
CA GLY A 245 -0.71 34.78 -4.74
C GLY A 245 0.11 35.05 -6.01
N LYS A 246 1.38 34.68 -6.05
CA LYS A 246 2.27 34.77 -7.22
C LYS A 246 3.41 33.75 -7.14
N TRP A 247 4.00 33.46 -8.28
CA TRP A 247 5.21 32.64 -8.36
C TRP A 247 6.43 33.41 -7.83
N THR A 248 7.21 32.74 -7.00
CA THR A 248 8.44 33.25 -6.38
C THR A 248 9.62 32.39 -6.79
N SER A 249 10.85 32.86 -6.50
CA SER A 249 12.06 32.04 -6.73
C SER A 249 11.96 30.66 -6.09
N ASP A 250 11.40 30.55 -4.89
CA ASP A 250 11.31 29.27 -4.18
C ASP A 250 10.24 28.34 -4.78
N SER A 251 9.09 28.87 -5.19
CA SER A 251 8.08 28.08 -5.89
C SER A 251 8.55 27.62 -7.27
N ILE A 252 9.31 28.44 -8.00
CA ILE A 252 9.93 28.08 -9.29
C ILE A 252 11.00 26.99 -9.09
N LYS A 253 11.86 27.12 -8.07
CA LYS A 253 12.83 26.05 -7.74
C LYS A 253 12.14 24.72 -7.45
N ALA A 254 11.05 24.75 -6.68
CA ALA A 254 10.27 23.55 -6.41
C ALA A 254 9.65 22.95 -7.69
N LEU A 255 9.20 23.78 -8.66
CA LEU A 255 8.76 23.29 -9.98
C LEU A 255 9.88 22.59 -10.74
N TYR A 256 11.10 23.14 -10.76
CA TYR A 256 12.23 22.49 -11.43
C TYR A 256 12.57 21.14 -10.78
N MET A 257 12.50 21.05 -9.45
CA MET A 257 12.69 19.77 -8.76
C MET A 257 11.59 18.78 -9.14
N ALA A 258 10.33 19.21 -9.15
CA ALA A 258 9.20 18.36 -9.57
C ALA A 258 9.36 17.90 -11.03
N TYR A 259 9.82 18.79 -11.94
CA TYR A 259 10.13 18.43 -13.32
C TYR A 259 11.18 17.31 -13.40
N THR A 260 12.34 17.52 -12.75
CA THR A 260 13.46 16.58 -12.78
C THR A 260 13.06 15.21 -12.24
N PHE A 261 12.33 15.17 -11.12
CA PHE A 261 11.89 13.90 -10.54
C PHE A 261 10.78 13.25 -11.36
N SER A 262 9.84 14.01 -11.94
CA SER A 262 8.76 13.43 -12.78
C SER A 262 9.28 12.84 -14.09
N ASP A 263 10.34 13.40 -14.65
CA ASP A 263 11.06 12.82 -15.79
C ASP A 263 11.73 11.49 -15.40
N HIS A 264 12.44 11.48 -14.27
CA HIS A 264 13.10 10.27 -13.75
C HIS A 264 12.12 9.15 -13.40
N THR A 265 10.96 9.47 -12.83
CA THR A 265 9.93 8.50 -12.43
C THR A 265 8.96 8.13 -13.56
N ASN A 266 9.08 8.77 -14.74
CA ASN A 266 8.14 8.68 -15.85
C ASN A 266 6.68 9.03 -15.45
N ASN A 267 6.50 9.99 -14.52
CA ASN A 267 5.19 10.44 -14.10
C ASN A 267 4.65 11.51 -15.05
N ALA A 268 4.05 11.07 -16.14
CA ALA A 268 3.53 11.95 -17.20
C ALA A 268 2.54 13.00 -16.69
N LYS A 269 1.73 12.68 -15.68
CA LYS A 269 0.72 13.60 -15.13
C LYS A 269 1.37 14.78 -14.40
N VAL A 270 2.32 14.51 -13.52
CA VAL A 270 3.07 15.56 -12.80
C VAL A 270 3.93 16.33 -13.78
N HIS A 271 4.64 15.64 -14.68
CA HIS A 271 5.48 16.24 -15.70
C HIS A 271 4.69 17.27 -16.54
N HIS A 272 3.54 16.89 -17.10
CA HIS A 272 2.69 17.80 -17.87
C HIS A 272 2.23 19.02 -17.05
N LYS A 273 1.77 18.81 -15.81
CA LYS A 273 1.34 19.90 -14.92
C LYS A 273 2.46 20.90 -14.66
N VAL A 274 3.66 20.42 -14.42
CA VAL A 274 4.83 21.25 -14.10
C VAL A 274 5.34 21.99 -15.32
N VAL A 275 5.46 21.34 -16.48
CA VAL A 275 5.85 21.99 -17.75
C VAL A 275 4.88 23.12 -18.09
N THR A 276 3.57 22.86 -18.02
CA THR A 276 2.53 23.88 -18.25
C THR A 276 2.71 25.08 -17.31
N ALA A 277 3.03 24.84 -16.04
CA ALA A 277 3.24 25.91 -15.07
C ALA A 277 4.52 26.72 -15.36
N LEU A 278 5.62 26.06 -15.74
CA LEU A 278 6.88 26.71 -16.10
C LEU A 278 6.75 27.55 -17.37
N ASP A 279 6.13 27.01 -18.41
CA ASP A 279 5.87 27.73 -19.67
C ASP A 279 5.02 28.99 -19.45
N ALA A 280 4.00 28.91 -18.60
CA ALA A 280 3.17 30.04 -18.23
C ALA A 280 3.96 31.17 -17.50
N GLN A 281 5.12 30.86 -16.94
CA GLN A 281 6.02 31.82 -16.31
C GLN A 281 7.19 32.25 -17.24
N GLY A 282 7.18 31.82 -18.50
CA GLY A 282 8.21 32.17 -19.49
C GLY A 282 9.50 31.33 -19.37
N PHE A 283 9.46 30.21 -18.66
CA PHE A 283 10.57 29.25 -18.58
C PHE A 283 10.34 28.12 -19.57
N SER A 284 10.84 28.27 -20.80
CA SER A 284 10.80 27.19 -21.79
C SER A 284 11.85 26.12 -21.46
N LEU A 285 11.42 24.89 -21.32
CA LEU A 285 12.27 23.72 -21.17
C LEU A 285 12.54 23.16 -22.59
N ASN A 286 13.55 23.73 -23.29
CA ASN A 286 14.03 23.23 -24.57
C ASN A 286 15.05 22.12 -24.37
#